data_f064f27328041ee4d703353fbbf76e87
#
_entry.id   f064f27328041ee4d703353fbbf76e87
#
_cell.length_a   1.000
_cell.length_b   1.000
_cell.length_c   1.000
_cell.angle_alpha   90.00
_cell.angle_beta   90.00
_cell.angle_gamma   90.00
#
_symmetry.space_group_name_H-M   'P 1'
#
loop_
_entity.id
_entity.type
_entity.pdbx_description
1 polymer ?
#
loop_
_entity_poly.entity_id
_entity_poly.type
_entity_poly.pdbx_seq_one_letter_code
_entity_poly.pdbx_strand_id
1 'polypeptide(L)'
;NLGPLFGLGDPRKEACLAALHARYLEQKFPDVEVALSLPRMTKAKGIIEPKNILSDIDFVQIMLAWRLFMPRLGITISTRESAEFRDRLIHLGATRFSSGSKTGVGEYSIKNHAEATVQFEVTDDRSVDEVAEMIRASGYQPVFKDWELV
;
A
#
# COMPACT_ATOMS: atom_id res chain seq x y z
N ASN A 1 -8.31 -1.92 6.21
CA ASN A 1 -7.65 -1.49 4.97
C ASN A 1 -8.34 -2.10 3.77
N LEU A 2 -8.75 -1.28 2.80
CA LEU A 2 -9.29 -1.71 1.51
C LEU A 2 -8.20 -1.52 0.45
N GLY A 3 -8.07 -2.45 -0.52
CA GLY A 3 -7.06 -2.37 -1.55
C GLY A 3 -7.58 -2.92 -2.88
N PRO A 4 -8.18 -2.08 -3.74
CA PRO A 4 -8.49 -2.51 -5.10
C PRO A 4 -7.19 -2.84 -5.83
N LEU A 5 -7.13 -3.98 -6.48
CA LEU A 5 -5.95 -4.37 -7.26
C LEU A 5 -5.98 -3.68 -8.63
N PHE A 6 -5.17 -2.65 -8.77
CA PHE A 6 -5.08 -1.89 -10.02
C PHE A 6 -4.36 -2.68 -11.12
N GLY A 7 -4.95 -2.69 -12.30
CA GLY A 7 -4.44 -3.39 -13.48
C GLY A 7 -5.47 -4.31 -14.15
N LEU A 8 -6.55 -4.67 -13.46
CA LEU A 8 -7.63 -5.51 -14.00
C LEU A 8 -8.66 -4.72 -14.78
N GLY A 9 -9.11 -3.60 -14.24
CA GLY A 9 -10.16 -2.74 -14.77
C GLY A 9 -9.68 -1.32 -15.07
N ASP A 10 -10.64 -0.41 -15.23
CA ASP A 10 -10.38 1.03 -15.38
C ASP A 10 -9.93 1.60 -14.02
N PRO A 11 -8.69 2.11 -13.89
CA PRO A 11 -8.16 2.55 -12.62
C PRO A 11 -8.93 3.72 -12.00
N ARG A 12 -9.54 4.59 -12.81
CA ARG A 12 -10.34 5.73 -12.30
C ARG A 12 -11.64 5.26 -11.69
N LYS A 13 -12.30 4.28 -12.30
CA LYS A 13 -13.52 3.67 -11.76
C LYS A 13 -13.22 2.92 -10.47
N GLU A 14 -12.17 2.10 -10.46
CA GLU A 14 -11.73 1.36 -9.27
C GLU A 14 -11.41 2.31 -8.11
N ALA A 15 -10.67 3.38 -8.39
CA ALA A 15 -10.34 4.40 -7.39
C ALA A 15 -11.57 5.10 -6.83
N CYS A 16 -12.52 5.47 -7.68
CA CYS A 16 -13.76 6.11 -7.28
C CYS A 16 -14.62 5.19 -6.41
N LEU A 17 -14.82 3.94 -6.84
CA LEU A 17 -15.59 2.96 -6.08
C LEU A 17 -14.96 2.63 -4.72
N ALA A 18 -13.63 2.51 -4.67
CA ALA A 18 -12.90 2.30 -3.41
C ALA A 18 -13.09 3.47 -2.44
N ALA A 19 -13.00 4.72 -2.93
CA ALA A 19 -13.24 5.90 -2.12
C ALA A 19 -14.67 5.99 -1.59
N LEU A 20 -15.67 5.71 -2.43
CA LEU A 20 -17.08 5.68 -2.02
C LEU A 20 -17.34 4.58 -0.99
N HIS A 21 -16.74 3.41 -1.16
CA HIS A 21 -16.84 2.31 -0.19
C HIS A 21 -16.16 2.68 1.14
N ALA A 22 -14.97 3.26 1.10
CA ALA A 22 -14.29 3.75 2.31
C ALA A 22 -15.14 4.80 3.04
N ARG A 23 -15.71 5.75 2.31
CA ARG A 23 -16.61 6.76 2.88
C ARG A 23 -17.86 6.17 3.50
N TYR A 24 -18.47 5.19 2.86
CA TYR A 24 -19.62 4.47 3.42
C TYR A 24 -19.24 3.77 4.74
N LEU A 25 -18.10 3.09 4.79
CA LEU A 25 -17.62 2.42 6.01
C LEU A 25 -17.31 3.41 7.14
N GLU A 26 -16.63 4.52 6.83
CA GLU A 26 -16.35 5.59 7.80
C GLU A 26 -17.64 6.14 8.43
N GLN A 27 -18.68 6.33 7.62
CA GLN A 27 -19.98 6.83 8.11
C GLN A 27 -20.75 5.78 8.92
N LYS A 28 -20.70 4.53 8.50
CA LYS A 28 -21.45 3.44 9.13
C LYS A 28 -20.81 2.94 10.42
N PHE A 29 -19.48 3.02 10.50
CA PHE A 29 -18.69 2.52 11.60
C PHE A 29 -17.71 3.60 12.09
N PRO A 30 -18.18 4.63 12.79
CA PRO A 30 -17.37 5.80 13.15
C PRO A 30 -16.20 5.47 14.07
N ASP A 31 -16.29 4.37 14.83
CA ASP A 31 -15.24 3.90 15.75
C ASP A 31 -14.18 3.03 15.05
N VAL A 32 -14.33 2.80 13.74
CA VAL A 32 -13.39 2.00 12.96
C VAL A 32 -12.52 2.90 12.10
N GLU A 33 -11.22 2.78 12.25
CA GLU A 33 -10.27 3.46 11.39
C GLU A 33 -10.24 2.82 9.99
N VAL A 34 -10.55 3.60 8.96
CA VAL A 34 -10.56 3.15 7.56
C VAL A 34 -9.28 3.58 6.86
N ALA A 35 -8.69 2.67 6.09
CA ALA A 35 -7.54 2.96 5.25
C ALA A 35 -7.74 2.39 3.84
N LEU A 36 -7.13 3.03 2.85
CA LEU A 36 -7.01 2.56 1.48
C LEU A 36 -5.55 2.25 1.14
N SER A 37 -5.35 1.29 0.24
CA SER A 37 -4.06 1.01 -0.38
C SER A 37 -4.22 0.92 -1.90
N LEU A 38 -3.12 1.17 -2.62
CA LEU A 38 -3.08 1.15 -4.09
C LEU A 38 -2.18 0.01 -4.60
N PRO A 39 -2.51 -1.27 -4.36
CA PRO A 39 -1.70 -2.35 -4.90
C PRO A 39 -1.82 -2.38 -6.42
N ARG A 40 -0.69 -2.23 -7.12
CA ARG A 40 -0.59 -2.40 -8.56
C ARG A 40 -0.30 -3.87 -8.91
N MET A 41 -0.86 -4.36 -10.01
CA MET A 41 -0.43 -5.63 -10.57
C MET A 41 1.00 -5.50 -11.08
N THR A 42 1.87 -6.40 -10.62
CA THR A 42 3.21 -6.61 -11.16
C THR A 42 3.24 -7.87 -11.99
N LYS A 43 4.23 -7.99 -12.88
CA LYS A 43 4.43 -9.22 -13.66
C LYS A 43 4.79 -10.33 -12.69
N ALA A 44 3.96 -11.38 -12.63
CA ALA A 44 4.26 -12.60 -11.89
C ALA A 44 4.03 -13.81 -12.79
N LYS A 45 4.81 -14.88 -12.58
CA LYS A 45 4.70 -16.11 -13.39
C LYS A 45 3.28 -16.71 -13.25
N GLY A 46 2.61 -16.92 -14.38
CA GLY A 46 1.29 -17.55 -14.44
C GLY A 46 0.09 -16.62 -14.16
N ILE A 47 0.29 -15.32 -14.05
CA ILE A 47 -0.77 -14.35 -13.80
C ILE A 47 -1.20 -13.66 -15.11
N ILE A 48 -2.48 -13.31 -15.16
CA ILE A 48 -3.08 -12.50 -16.22
C ILE A 48 -2.29 -11.20 -16.40
N GLU A 49 -1.89 -10.88 -17.61
CA GLU A 49 -1.23 -9.61 -17.91
C GLU A 49 -2.16 -8.44 -17.55
N PRO A 50 -1.64 -7.38 -16.89
CA PRO A 50 -2.45 -6.23 -16.57
C PRO A 50 -2.95 -5.54 -17.84
N LYS A 51 -4.26 -5.33 -17.93
CA LYS A 51 -4.89 -4.66 -19.07
C LYS A 51 -4.67 -3.16 -19.06
N ASN A 52 -4.57 -2.58 -17.87
CA ASN A 52 -4.45 -1.14 -17.64
C ASN A 52 -3.35 -0.91 -16.61
N ILE A 53 -2.14 -0.64 -17.05
CA ILE A 53 -1.00 -0.37 -16.18
C ILE A 53 -1.19 1.01 -15.55
N LEU A 54 -1.21 1.06 -14.22
CA LEU A 54 -1.25 2.32 -13.49
C LEU A 54 0.16 2.94 -13.46
N SER A 55 0.32 4.11 -14.08
CA SER A 55 1.58 4.87 -14.03
C SER A 55 1.82 5.47 -12.64
N ASP A 56 3.05 5.89 -12.34
CA ASP A 56 3.37 6.59 -11.09
C ASP A 56 2.60 7.92 -10.96
N ILE A 57 2.40 8.61 -12.08
CA ILE A 57 1.62 9.84 -12.13
C ILE A 57 0.16 9.58 -11.75
N ASP A 58 -0.47 8.56 -12.36
CA ASP A 58 -1.85 8.19 -12.05
C ASP A 58 -1.98 7.71 -10.60
N PHE A 59 -1.00 6.96 -10.10
CA PHE A 59 -0.94 6.53 -8.70
C PHE A 59 -0.98 7.74 -7.75
N VAL A 60 -0.12 8.72 -7.97
CA VAL A 60 -0.07 9.95 -7.16
C VAL A 60 -1.36 10.74 -7.29
N GLN A 61 -1.92 10.88 -8.50
CA GLN A 61 -3.19 11.57 -8.71
C GLN A 61 -4.34 10.91 -7.94
N ILE A 62 -4.46 9.58 -7.97
CA ILE A 62 -5.48 8.85 -7.22
C ILE A 62 -5.27 9.05 -5.71
N MET A 63 -4.05 8.91 -5.23
CA MET A 63 -3.71 9.10 -3.81
C MET A 63 -4.10 10.50 -3.32
N LEU A 64 -3.75 11.54 -4.08
CA LEU A 64 -4.10 12.92 -3.75
C LEU A 64 -5.61 13.17 -3.84
N ALA A 65 -6.30 12.60 -4.83
CA ALA A 65 -7.76 12.68 -4.92
C ALA A 65 -8.45 12.05 -3.70
N TRP A 66 -7.97 10.89 -3.24
CA TRP A 66 -8.46 10.25 -2.02
C TRP A 66 -8.20 11.12 -0.78
N ARG A 67 -7.01 11.72 -0.68
CA ARG A 67 -6.66 12.62 0.43
C ARG A 67 -7.56 13.86 0.48
N LEU A 68 -7.89 14.44 -0.68
CA LEU A 68 -8.82 15.57 -0.77
C LEU A 68 -10.26 15.18 -0.44
N PHE A 69 -10.70 14.00 -0.92
CA PHE A 69 -12.07 13.51 -0.69
C PHE A 69 -12.29 13.07 0.77
N MET A 70 -11.28 12.47 1.38
CA MET A 70 -11.32 11.98 2.77
C MET A 70 -10.04 12.41 3.51
N PRO A 71 -10.00 13.62 4.10
CA PRO A 71 -8.77 14.17 4.69
C PRO A 71 -8.14 13.33 5.81
N ARG A 72 -8.94 12.53 6.53
CA ARG A 72 -8.47 11.66 7.62
C ARG A 72 -8.19 10.21 7.20
N LEU A 73 -8.41 9.88 5.93
CA LEU A 73 -8.21 8.52 5.42
C LEU A 73 -6.77 8.04 5.64
N GLY A 74 -6.60 6.84 6.18
CA GLY A 74 -5.32 6.15 6.16
C GLY A 74 -4.95 5.78 4.71
N ILE A 75 -3.73 6.11 4.26
CA ILE A 75 -3.21 5.69 2.95
C ILE A 75 -2.00 4.82 3.15
N THR A 76 -2.12 3.55 2.80
CA THR A 76 -1.09 2.53 2.99
C THR A 76 -0.30 2.30 1.70
N ILE A 77 1.01 2.42 1.78
CA ILE A 77 1.92 2.11 0.68
C ILE A 77 2.57 0.74 0.92
N SER A 78 2.44 -0.12 -0.06
CA SER A 78 2.91 -1.50 0.00
C SER A 78 4.38 -1.61 -0.44
N THR A 79 5.04 -2.71 -0.07
CA THR A 79 6.39 -3.09 -0.51
C THR A 79 6.47 -3.51 -1.98
N ARG A 80 5.35 -3.48 -2.72
CA ARG A 80 5.34 -3.65 -4.19
C ARG A 80 5.96 -2.47 -4.92
N GLU A 81 5.94 -1.29 -4.31
CA GLU A 81 6.51 -0.07 -4.86
C GLU A 81 8.01 0.00 -4.53
N SER A 82 8.78 0.62 -5.42
CA SER A 82 10.23 0.81 -5.19
C SER A 82 10.49 1.72 -3.98
N ALA A 83 11.62 1.50 -3.30
CA ALA A 83 12.04 2.30 -2.17
C ALA A 83 12.03 3.80 -2.50
N GLU A 84 12.64 4.18 -3.64
CA GLU A 84 12.71 5.58 -4.10
C GLU A 84 11.33 6.21 -4.29
N PHE A 85 10.38 5.49 -4.89
CA PHE A 85 9.03 5.99 -5.08
C PHE A 85 8.31 6.15 -3.74
N ARG A 86 8.42 5.17 -2.85
CA ARG A 86 7.83 5.20 -1.50
C ARG A 86 8.33 6.37 -0.68
N ASP A 87 9.62 6.67 -0.74
CA ASP A 87 10.24 7.78 -0.01
C ASP A 87 9.68 9.15 -0.45
N ARG A 88 9.30 9.28 -1.70
CA ARG A 88 8.63 10.50 -2.21
C ARG A 88 7.17 10.59 -1.76
N LEU A 89 6.46 9.46 -1.63
CA LEU A 89 5.04 9.44 -1.30
C LEU A 89 4.73 9.91 0.12
N ILE A 90 5.69 9.86 1.05
CA ILE A 90 5.50 10.34 2.42
C ILE A 90 5.16 11.85 2.45
N HIS A 91 5.78 12.63 1.57
CA HIS A 91 5.52 14.07 1.44
C HIS A 91 4.23 14.39 0.69
N LEU A 92 3.62 13.40 0.03
CA LEU A 92 2.41 13.54 -0.77
C LEU A 92 1.16 13.00 -0.06
N GLY A 93 1.28 12.65 1.23
CA GLY A 93 0.13 12.28 2.06
C GLY A 93 -0.04 10.78 2.31
N ALA A 94 0.96 9.93 2.01
CA ALA A 94 1.02 8.57 2.53
C ALA A 94 1.13 8.62 4.06
N THR A 95 0.39 7.73 4.75
CA THR A 95 0.33 7.72 6.22
C THR A 95 0.75 6.40 6.82
N ARG A 96 0.86 5.35 6.00
CA ARG A 96 1.23 4.01 6.45
C ARG A 96 2.15 3.35 5.44
N PHE A 97 3.18 2.67 5.94
CA PHE A 97 4.15 1.95 5.15
C PHE A 97 4.26 0.50 5.60
N SER A 98 4.12 -0.43 4.68
CA SER A 98 4.47 -1.82 4.94
C SER A 98 6.00 -1.98 4.87
N SER A 99 6.57 -2.87 5.68
CA SER A 99 8.00 -3.20 5.65
C SER A 99 8.22 -4.66 6.01
N GLY A 100 9.36 -5.22 5.62
CA GLY A 100 9.74 -6.60 5.93
C GLY A 100 8.77 -7.64 5.40
N SER A 101 8.03 -7.35 4.33
CA SER A 101 7.03 -8.26 3.76
C SER A 101 7.70 -9.46 3.11
N LYS A 102 7.19 -10.65 3.41
CA LYS A 102 7.59 -11.91 2.79
C LYS A 102 6.36 -12.54 2.13
N THR A 103 6.47 -12.91 0.87
CA THR A 103 5.35 -13.36 0.04
C THR A 103 5.45 -14.83 -0.39
N GLY A 104 6.54 -15.49 -0.02
CA GLY A 104 6.70 -16.93 -0.23
C GLY A 104 5.89 -17.75 0.78
N VAL A 105 5.35 -18.87 0.33
CA VAL A 105 4.60 -19.80 1.20
C VAL A 105 5.53 -20.34 2.29
N GLY A 106 5.21 -20.07 3.56
CA GLY A 106 6.02 -20.50 4.72
C GLY A 106 7.31 -19.69 4.94
N GLU A 107 7.55 -18.63 4.21
CA GLU A 107 8.81 -17.89 4.21
C GLU A 107 9.18 -17.25 5.56
N TYR A 108 8.19 -17.00 6.42
CA TYR A 108 8.42 -16.53 7.79
C TYR A 108 8.96 -17.63 8.72
N SER A 109 8.78 -18.91 8.37
CA SER A 109 9.12 -20.06 9.20
C SER A 109 10.28 -20.88 8.67
N ILE A 110 10.64 -20.78 7.39
CA ILE A 110 11.62 -21.63 6.70
C ILE A 110 12.88 -20.83 6.41
N LYS A 111 14.03 -21.34 6.89
CA LYS A 111 15.35 -20.71 6.67
C LYS A 111 15.95 -20.94 5.28
N ASN A 112 15.40 -21.87 4.47
CA ASN A 112 15.89 -22.20 3.13
C ASN A 112 14.83 -21.94 2.06
N HIS A 113 15.06 -20.94 1.21
CA HIS A 113 14.09 -20.35 0.28
C HIS A 113 14.13 -20.88 -1.16
N ALA A 114 14.67 -22.07 -1.43
CA ALA A 114 14.97 -22.51 -2.80
C ALA A 114 13.74 -22.76 -3.71
N GLU A 115 12.52 -22.93 -3.18
CA GLU A 115 11.34 -23.33 -3.97
C GLU A 115 10.01 -22.64 -3.56
N ALA A 116 10.04 -21.54 -2.82
CA ALA A 116 8.80 -20.88 -2.42
C ALA A 116 8.11 -20.21 -3.63
N THR A 117 6.87 -20.58 -3.90
CA THR A 117 6.05 -19.88 -4.88
C THR A 117 5.73 -18.47 -4.35
N VAL A 118 6.33 -17.47 -4.98
CA VAL A 118 6.13 -16.05 -4.59
C VAL A 118 4.78 -15.57 -5.09
N GLN A 119 3.94 -15.06 -4.20
CA GLN A 119 2.60 -14.57 -4.53
C GLN A 119 2.64 -13.28 -5.35
N PHE A 120 3.59 -12.39 -5.05
CA PHE A 120 3.91 -11.19 -5.81
C PHE A 120 5.34 -10.75 -5.51
N GLU A 121 5.92 -9.97 -6.41
CA GLU A 121 7.26 -9.43 -6.25
C GLU A 121 7.29 -8.34 -5.17
N VAL A 122 8.20 -8.46 -4.22
CA VAL A 122 8.54 -7.43 -3.25
C VAL A 122 9.67 -6.61 -3.86
N THR A 123 9.39 -5.32 -4.14
CA THR A 123 10.36 -4.43 -4.78
C THR A 123 11.17 -3.64 -3.74
N ASP A 124 10.57 -3.36 -2.58
CA ASP A 124 11.26 -2.76 -1.44
C ASP A 124 11.38 -3.82 -0.33
N ASP A 125 12.57 -4.34 -0.16
CA ASP A 125 12.92 -5.38 0.81
C ASP A 125 13.49 -4.83 2.12
N ARG A 126 13.48 -3.49 2.29
CA ARG A 126 13.97 -2.83 3.50
C ARG A 126 13.30 -3.39 4.76
N SER A 127 14.11 -3.54 5.79
CA SER A 127 13.68 -3.90 7.13
C SER A 127 12.79 -2.83 7.77
N VAL A 128 12.16 -3.17 8.86
CA VAL A 128 11.35 -2.23 9.66
C VAL A 128 12.20 -1.05 10.13
N ASP A 129 13.44 -1.31 10.57
CA ASP A 129 14.34 -0.27 11.07
C ASP A 129 14.78 0.70 9.96
N GLU A 130 15.09 0.20 8.77
CA GLU A 130 15.46 1.03 7.61
C GLU A 130 14.30 1.92 7.14
N VAL A 131 13.08 1.40 7.13
CA VAL A 131 11.88 2.21 6.81
C VAL A 131 11.60 3.24 7.91
N ALA A 132 11.78 2.88 9.17
CA ALA A 132 11.64 3.83 10.28
C ALA A 132 12.68 4.95 10.22
N GLU A 133 13.92 4.64 9.81
CA GLU A 133 14.98 5.63 9.61
C GLU A 133 14.64 6.58 8.45
N MET A 134 14.15 6.06 7.33
CA MET A 134 13.65 6.87 6.20
C MET A 134 12.56 7.83 6.65
N ILE A 135 11.60 7.38 7.46
CA ILE A 135 10.52 8.23 7.98
C ILE A 135 11.08 9.35 8.84
N ARG A 136 12.05 9.07 9.73
CA ARG A 136 12.72 10.10 10.56
C ARG A 136 13.51 11.08 9.70
N ALA A 137 14.27 10.58 8.74
CA ALA A 137 15.05 11.42 7.81
C ALA A 137 14.15 12.33 6.97
N SER A 138 12.92 11.91 6.71
CA SER A 138 11.89 12.73 6.03
C SER A 138 11.21 13.75 6.94
N GLY A 139 11.59 13.84 8.22
CA GLY A 139 11.03 14.81 9.17
C GLY A 139 9.75 14.35 9.87
N TYR A 140 9.42 13.06 9.79
CA TYR A 140 8.24 12.48 10.43
C TYR A 140 8.63 11.51 11.56
N GLN A 141 7.69 11.25 12.45
CA GLN A 141 7.85 10.27 13.52
C GLN A 141 7.28 8.93 13.06
N PRO A 142 8.07 7.82 13.04
CA PRO A 142 7.52 6.50 12.82
C PRO A 142 6.72 6.07 14.05
N VAL A 143 5.48 5.65 13.82
CA VAL A 143 4.59 5.11 14.85
C VAL A 143 4.29 3.67 14.47
N PHE A 144 4.64 2.75 15.35
CA PHE A 144 4.23 1.36 15.21
C PHE A 144 2.78 1.27 15.66
N LYS A 145 1.95 0.66 14.82
CA LYS A 145 0.54 0.51 15.20
C LYS A 145 0.47 -0.43 16.39
N ASP A 146 0.01 0.09 17.48
CA ASP A 146 -0.50 -0.68 18.60
C ASP A 146 -2.03 -0.79 18.49
N TRP A 147 -2.60 -1.65 19.28
CA TRP A 147 -4.04 -1.89 19.33
C TRP A 147 -4.68 -1.19 20.53
N GLU A 148 -3.93 -0.35 21.22
CA GLU A 148 -4.43 0.45 22.33
C GLU A 148 -5.16 1.67 21.78
N LEU A 149 -6.37 1.87 22.28
CA LEU A 149 -7.13 3.09 22.04
C LEU A 149 -6.50 4.18 22.91
N VAL A 150 -5.92 5.18 22.30
CA VAL A 150 -5.43 6.40 22.97
C VAL A 150 -6.56 7.40 23.12
#